data_2c738f4bae4f3f15b5b348852de47fb5
#
_entry.id   2c738f4bae4f3f15b5b348852de47fb5
#
_cell.length_a   1.000
_cell.length_b   1.000
_cell.length_c   1.000
_cell.angle_alpha   90.00
_cell.angle_beta   90.00
_cell.angle_gamma   90.00
#
_symmetry.space_group_name_H-M   'P 1'
#
loop_
_entity.id
_entity.type
_entity.pdbx_description
1 polymer ?
#
loop_
_entity_poly.entity_id
_entity_poly.type
_entity_poly.pdbx_seq_one_letter_code
_entity_poly.pdbx_strand_id
1 'polypeptide(L)'
;GLHQALEAKENVKIEKETQTLASITIQNYFRMYDKLSGMTGTADTEAAEFEKIYNLGVTVIPTHRPIKRNDFNDVIYKSMQAKYKAVIKEVSEYYAKGQPVLIGTVSVEVSELLSKMLKQKGIPHNVLNAKQHQSEAQIVSQAGLKKSITIATNMAGRGTDTVSYTHLTL
;
A
#
# COMPACT_ATOMS: atom_id res chain seq x y z
N GLY A 1 29.50 9.82 20.87
CA GLY A 1 29.79 11.17 20.49
C GLY A 1 28.76 12.22 20.91
N LEU A 2 28.55 13.21 20.05
CA LEU A 2 27.63 14.35 20.32
C LEU A 2 26.19 13.90 20.58
N HIS A 3 25.73 12.88 19.89
CA HIS A 3 24.39 12.32 20.03
C HIS A 3 24.15 11.78 21.45
N GLN A 4 25.05 10.96 21.95
CA GLN A 4 24.98 10.42 23.33
C GLN A 4 25.07 11.51 24.39
N ALA A 5 25.85 12.57 24.13
CA ALA A 5 25.92 13.71 25.04
C ALA A 5 24.61 14.50 25.10
N LEU A 6 23.90 14.61 23.98
CA LEU A 6 22.56 15.21 23.92
C LEU A 6 21.52 14.33 24.60
N GLU A 7 21.55 13.02 24.39
CA GLU A 7 20.67 12.06 25.06
C GLU A 7 20.84 12.11 26.60
N ALA A 8 22.09 12.15 27.07
CA ALA A 8 22.38 12.30 28.48
C ALA A 8 21.91 13.65 29.07
N LYS A 9 22.06 14.75 28.31
CA LYS A 9 21.61 16.08 28.71
C LYS A 9 20.09 16.14 28.84
N GLU A 10 19.37 15.50 27.92
CA GLU A 10 17.89 15.52 27.87
C GLU A 10 17.26 14.39 28.71
N ASN A 11 18.06 13.65 29.52
CA ASN A 11 17.61 12.52 30.34
C ASN A 11 16.82 11.43 29.57
N VAL A 12 17.17 11.21 28.30
CA VAL A 12 16.61 10.14 27.49
C VAL A 12 17.51 8.91 27.64
N LYS A 13 16.95 7.72 27.39
CA LYS A 13 17.73 6.49 27.43
C LYS A 13 18.82 6.54 26.37
N ILE A 14 20.08 6.43 26.79
CA ILE A 14 21.23 6.40 25.88
C ILE A 14 21.17 5.10 25.08
N GLU A 15 21.06 5.19 23.76
CA GLU A 15 21.12 4.05 22.87
C GLU A 15 22.57 3.67 22.53
N LYS A 16 22.78 2.38 22.23
CA LYS A 16 24.10 1.90 21.81
C LYS A 16 24.44 2.53 20.46
N GLU A 17 25.63 3.08 20.38
CA GLU A 17 26.16 3.62 19.13
C GLU A 17 26.35 2.48 18.11
N THR A 18 25.67 2.59 16.96
CA THR A 18 25.83 1.65 15.86
C THR A 18 26.87 2.20 14.89
N GLN A 19 27.93 1.46 14.65
CA GLN A 19 28.94 1.81 13.67
C GLN A 19 28.63 1.09 12.35
N THR A 20 28.40 1.86 11.29
CA THR A 20 28.27 1.30 9.93
C THR A 20 29.65 0.88 9.43
N LEU A 21 29.87 -0.43 9.33
CA LEU A 21 31.15 -0.98 8.86
C LEU A 21 31.28 -0.94 7.35
N ALA A 22 30.19 -1.14 6.64
CA ALA A 22 30.11 -1.11 5.18
C ALA A 22 28.68 -0.81 4.72
N SER A 23 28.54 -0.30 3.51
CA SER A 23 27.27 -0.15 2.83
C SER A 23 27.32 -0.79 1.45
N ILE A 24 26.21 -1.38 1.02
CA ILE A 24 26.05 -2.02 -0.27
C ILE A 24 24.71 -1.61 -0.87
N THR A 25 24.64 -1.47 -2.19
CA THR A 25 23.37 -1.27 -2.88
C THR A 25 22.52 -2.56 -2.86
N ILE A 26 21.21 -2.42 -2.90
CA ILE A 26 20.29 -3.57 -2.96
C ILE A 26 20.61 -4.46 -4.15
N GLN A 27 20.91 -3.88 -5.31
CA GLN A 27 21.28 -4.60 -6.53
C GLN A 27 22.54 -5.46 -6.32
N ASN A 28 23.60 -4.87 -5.76
CA ASN A 28 24.83 -5.61 -5.49
C ASN A 28 24.65 -6.68 -4.42
N TYR A 29 23.82 -6.41 -3.40
CA TYR A 29 23.51 -7.39 -2.38
C TYR A 29 22.85 -8.64 -2.97
N PHE A 30 21.79 -8.49 -3.78
CA PHE A 30 21.14 -9.64 -4.41
C PHE A 30 22.00 -10.36 -5.45
N ARG A 31 22.94 -9.68 -6.10
CA ARG A 31 23.90 -10.32 -7.02
C ARG A 31 24.93 -11.22 -6.32
N MET A 32 25.01 -11.19 -4.99
CA MET A 32 25.87 -12.10 -4.22
C MET A 32 25.31 -13.53 -4.11
N TYR A 33 24.07 -13.74 -4.48
CA TYR A 33 23.45 -15.07 -4.41
C TYR A 33 23.62 -15.85 -5.71
N ASP A 34 24.09 -17.10 -5.61
CA ASP A 34 24.23 -18.00 -6.76
C ASP A 34 22.87 -18.39 -7.37
N LYS A 35 21.85 -18.48 -6.55
CA LYS A 35 20.45 -18.68 -6.97
C LYS A 35 19.59 -17.55 -6.49
N LEU A 36 19.02 -16.83 -7.42
CA LEU A 36 18.11 -15.74 -7.16
C LEU A 36 16.82 -15.96 -7.94
N SER A 37 15.68 -15.82 -7.28
CA SER A 37 14.36 -15.84 -7.90
C SER A 37 13.40 -14.99 -7.10
N GLY A 38 12.29 -14.59 -7.72
CA GLY A 38 11.26 -13.79 -7.07
C GLY A 38 9.93 -13.92 -7.78
N MET A 39 8.90 -13.38 -7.15
CA MET A 39 7.55 -13.31 -7.72
C MET A 39 6.97 -11.93 -7.48
N THR A 40 6.37 -11.36 -8.52
CA THR A 40 5.66 -10.09 -8.45
C THR A 40 4.62 -10.00 -9.55
N GLY A 41 3.57 -9.23 -9.34
CA GLY A 41 2.55 -8.97 -10.35
C GLY A 41 2.97 -7.97 -11.44
N THR A 42 4.16 -7.36 -11.35
CA THR A 42 4.62 -6.27 -12.22
C THR A 42 5.98 -6.51 -12.87
N ALA A 43 6.48 -7.76 -12.91
CA ALA A 43 7.80 -8.06 -13.44
C ALA A 43 7.89 -7.93 -14.98
N ASP A 44 6.82 -8.17 -15.70
CA ASP A 44 6.81 -8.22 -17.16
C ASP A 44 7.21 -6.88 -17.80
N THR A 45 6.73 -5.78 -17.26
CA THR A 45 7.08 -4.42 -17.71
C THR A 45 8.56 -4.07 -17.51
N GLU A 46 9.21 -4.71 -16.54
CA GLU A 46 10.61 -4.46 -16.14
C GLU A 46 11.55 -5.63 -16.50
N ALA A 47 11.12 -6.51 -17.41
CA ALA A 47 11.86 -7.72 -17.78
C ALA A 47 13.31 -7.41 -18.24
N ALA A 48 13.49 -6.35 -19.04
CA ALA A 48 14.79 -5.91 -19.51
C ALA A 48 15.74 -5.47 -18.37
N GLU A 49 15.18 -4.84 -17.33
CA GLU A 49 15.95 -4.44 -16.13
C GLU A 49 16.36 -5.67 -15.32
N PHE A 50 15.46 -6.63 -15.11
CA PHE A 50 15.77 -7.88 -14.41
C PHE A 50 16.88 -8.66 -15.11
N GLU A 51 16.84 -8.76 -16.41
CA GLU A 51 17.88 -9.41 -17.20
C GLU A 51 19.22 -8.68 -17.09
N LYS A 52 19.23 -7.35 -17.27
CA LYS A 52 20.44 -6.55 -17.26
C LYS A 52 21.14 -6.51 -15.90
N ILE A 53 20.39 -6.40 -14.81
CA ILE A 53 20.95 -6.23 -13.45
C ILE A 53 21.24 -7.57 -12.79
N TYR A 54 20.34 -8.54 -12.92
CA TYR A 54 20.37 -9.79 -12.15
C TYR A 54 20.55 -11.03 -13.01
N ASN A 55 20.59 -10.89 -14.32
CA ASN A 55 20.59 -12.01 -15.29
C ASN A 55 19.41 -12.97 -15.06
N LEU A 56 18.23 -12.41 -14.79
CA LEU A 56 16.98 -13.14 -14.52
C LEU A 56 16.01 -12.99 -15.68
N GLY A 57 15.57 -14.11 -16.25
CA GLY A 57 14.44 -14.14 -17.18
C GLY A 57 13.09 -13.97 -16.44
N VAL A 58 12.15 -13.29 -17.07
CA VAL A 58 10.78 -13.14 -16.55
C VAL A 58 9.87 -14.14 -17.27
N THR A 59 9.11 -14.91 -16.49
CA THR A 59 8.11 -15.85 -17.00
C THR A 59 6.73 -15.40 -16.53
N VAL A 60 5.86 -15.06 -17.48
CA VAL A 60 4.47 -14.70 -17.18
C VAL A 60 3.65 -15.97 -16.98
N ILE A 61 3.10 -16.14 -15.78
CA ILE A 61 2.21 -17.25 -15.45
C ILE A 61 0.76 -16.79 -15.65
N PRO A 62 -0.01 -17.41 -16.56
CA PRO A 62 -1.39 -17.02 -16.80
C PRO A 62 -2.26 -17.26 -15.55
N THR A 63 -3.27 -16.44 -15.36
CA THR A 63 -4.23 -16.59 -14.27
C THR A 63 -5.05 -17.87 -14.43
N HIS A 64 -5.37 -18.53 -13.32
CA HIS A 64 -6.22 -19.74 -13.32
C HIS A 64 -7.62 -19.48 -13.91
N ARG A 65 -8.18 -18.29 -13.70
CA ARG A 65 -9.49 -17.88 -14.24
C ARG A 65 -9.35 -16.61 -15.08
N PRO A 66 -10.24 -16.37 -16.05
CA PRO A 66 -10.25 -15.13 -16.81
C PRO A 66 -10.34 -13.90 -15.91
N ILE A 67 -9.56 -12.87 -16.23
CA ILE A 67 -9.57 -11.60 -15.52
C ILE A 67 -10.93 -10.93 -15.71
N LYS A 68 -11.62 -10.63 -14.62
CA LYS A 68 -12.90 -9.89 -14.60
C LYS A 68 -12.75 -8.43 -14.22
N ARG A 69 -11.52 -7.98 -13.94
CA ARG A 69 -11.20 -6.60 -13.57
C ARG A 69 -11.38 -5.70 -14.79
N ASN A 70 -12.08 -4.59 -14.59
CA ASN A 70 -12.19 -3.52 -15.57
C ASN A 70 -11.36 -2.34 -15.08
N ASP A 71 -10.36 -1.95 -15.87
CA ASP A 71 -9.55 -0.77 -15.60
C ASP A 71 -10.15 0.42 -16.35
N PHE A 72 -10.60 1.43 -15.63
CA PHE A 72 -11.13 2.66 -16.20
C PHE A 72 -10.00 3.66 -16.45
N ASN A 73 -10.22 4.56 -17.41
CA ASN A 73 -9.28 5.62 -17.71
C ASN A 73 -9.14 6.59 -16.54
N ASP A 74 -7.95 7.18 -16.41
CA ASP A 74 -7.68 8.21 -15.42
C ASP A 74 -8.57 9.43 -15.60
N VAL A 75 -9.05 9.98 -14.48
CA VAL A 75 -9.86 11.20 -14.46
C VAL A 75 -9.03 12.36 -13.94
N ILE A 76 -8.92 13.41 -14.76
CA ILE A 76 -8.12 14.60 -14.44
C ILE A 76 -9.04 15.70 -13.91
N TYR A 77 -8.64 16.33 -12.81
CA TYR A 77 -9.38 17.40 -12.15
C TYR A 77 -8.57 18.70 -12.13
N LYS A 78 -9.25 19.86 -12.24
CA LYS A 78 -8.63 21.19 -12.20
C LYS A 78 -7.97 21.52 -10.86
N SER A 79 -8.39 20.90 -9.77
CA SER A 79 -7.85 21.13 -8.43
C SER A 79 -7.96 19.90 -7.55
N MET A 80 -7.10 19.81 -6.53
CA MET A 80 -7.15 18.73 -5.52
C MET A 80 -8.48 18.72 -4.78
N GLN A 81 -9.06 19.88 -4.51
CA GLN A 81 -10.38 19.96 -3.86
C GLN A 81 -11.48 19.36 -4.73
N ALA A 82 -11.47 19.64 -6.04
CA ALA A 82 -12.42 19.03 -6.97
C ALA A 82 -12.25 17.52 -7.05
N LYS A 83 -11.00 17.03 -7.10
CA LYS A 83 -10.67 15.61 -7.06
C LYS A 83 -11.25 14.94 -5.81
N TYR A 84 -10.99 15.48 -4.62
CA TYR A 84 -11.48 14.86 -3.38
C TYR A 84 -13.01 14.86 -3.28
N LYS A 85 -13.67 15.93 -3.71
CA LYS A 85 -15.14 15.99 -3.78
C LYS A 85 -15.70 14.90 -4.71
N ALA A 86 -15.06 14.68 -5.87
CA ALA A 86 -15.45 13.65 -6.83
C ALA A 86 -15.26 12.24 -6.23
N VAL A 87 -14.11 11.97 -5.59
CA VAL A 87 -13.86 10.70 -4.89
C VAL A 87 -14.94 10.42 -3.84
N ILE A 88 -15.27 11.40 -2.99
CA ILE A 88 -16.31 11.22 -1.96
C ILE A 88 -17.70 10.97 -2.59
N LYS A 89 -18.02 11.63 -3.70
CA LYS A 89 -19.26 11.40 -4.41
C LYS A 89 -19.33 9.96 -4.94
N GLU A 90 -18.30 9.50 -5.62
CA GLU A 90 -18.22 8.17 -6.18
C GLU A 90 -18.28 7.08 -5.10
N VAL A 91 -17.53 7.25 -4.01
CA VAL A 91 -17.59 6.35 -2.84
C VAL A 91 -19.01 6.28 -2.26
N SER A 92 -19.71 7.41 -2.18
CA SER A 92 -21.10 7.45 -1.69
C SER A 92 -22.04 6.64 -2.58
N GLU A 93 -21.85 6.70 -3.90
CA GLU A 93 -22.65 5.96 -4.87
C GLU A 93 -22.41 4.43 -4.76
N TYR A 94 -21.15 3.99 -4.63
CA TYR A 94 -20.83 2.57 -4.44
C TYR A 94 -21.29 2.06 -3.07
N TYR A 95 -21.15 2.86 -2.01
CA TYR A 95 -21.67 2.53 -0.70
C TYR A 95 -23.19 2.31 -0.71
N ALA A 96 -23.94 3.17 -1.41
CA ALA A 96 -25.38 3.03 -1.57
C ALA A 96 -25.76 1.73 -2.32
N LYS A 97 -24.96 1.33 -3.31
CA LYS A 97 -25.11 0.05 -4.03
C LYS A 97 -24.70 -1.17 -3.19
N GLY A 98 -24.10 -0.96 -2.03
CA GLY A 98 -23.62 -2.03 -1.16
C GLY A 98 -22.26 -2.62 -1.57
N GLN A 99 -21.55 -1.99 -2.48
CA GLN A 99 -20.23 -2.45 -2.93
C GLN A 99 -19.14 -2.04 -1.94
N PRO A 100 -18.14 -2.90 -1.67
CA PRO A 100 -16.95 -2.49 -0.94
C PRO A 100 -16.06 -1.58 -1.80
N VAL A 101 -15.37 -0.62 -1.18
CA VAL A 101 -14.47 0.31 -1.86
C VAL A 101 -13.14 0.39 -1.12
N LEU A 102 -12.05 0.26 -1.87
CA LEU A 102 -10.70 0.53 -1.38
C LEU A 102 -10.19 1.85 -2.01
N ILE A 103 -9.80 2.79 -1.15
CA ILE A 103 -9.27 4.09 -1.56
C ILE A 103 -7.77 4.11 -1.28
N GLY A 104 -6.95 4.07 -2.33
CA GLY A 104 -5.50 4.22 -2.22
C GLY A 104 -5.08 5.68 -2.08
N THR A 105 -4.21 6.00 -1.13
CA THR A 105 -3.66 7.34 -0.93
C THR A 105 -2.13 7.32 -0.91
N VAL A 106 -1.52 8.40 -1.35
CA VAL A 106 -0.06 8.54 -1.40
C VAL A 106 0.55 8.96 -0.06
N SER A 107 -0.23 9.51 0.86
CA SER A 107 0.25 9.99 2.15
C SER A 107 -0.77 9.80 3.27
N VAL A 108 -0.28 9.84 4.51
CA VAL A 108 -1.11 9.75 5.73
C VAL A 108 -2.05 10.96 5.82
N GLU A 109 -1.59 12.17 5.50
CA GLU A 109 -2.37 13.41 5.55
C GLU A 109 -3.57 13.34 4.62
N VAL A 110 -3.39 12.83 3.40
CA VAL A 110 -4.49 12.64 2.44
C VAL A 110 -5.47 11.59 2.95
N SER A 111 -5.00 10.51 3.58
CA SER A 111 -5.87 9.49 4.17
C SER A 111 -6.76 10.07 5.28
N GLU A 112 -6.18 10.90 6.14
CA GLU A 112 -6.89 11.58 7.22
C GLU A 112 -7.90 12.63 6.70
N LEU A 113 -7.53 13.37 5.65
CA LEU A 113 -8.43 14.34 4.99
C LEU A 113 -9.67 13.64 4.42
N LEU A 114 -9.47 12.58 3.63
CA LEU A 114 -10.58 11.81 3.07
C LEU A 114 -11.44 11.17 4.16
N SER A 115 -10.80 10.68 5.23
CA SER A 115 -11.53 10.17 6.40
C SER A 115 -12.44 11.23 7.03
N LYS A 116 -11.95 12.46 7.22
CA LYS A 116 -12.78 13.57 7.73
C LYS A 116 -13.97 13.86 6.81
N MET A 117 -13.75 13.86 5.49
CA MET A 117 -14.80 14.11 4.51
C MET A 117 -15.86 13.00 4.50
N LEU A 118 -15.47 11.73 4.63
CA LEU A 118 -16.40 10.59 4.72
C LEU A 118 -17.21 10.63 6.04
N LYS A 119 -16.56 11.00 7.17
CA LYS A 119 -17.25 11.20 8.46
C LYS A 119 -18.32 12.30 8.36
N GLN A 120 -18.01 13.42 7.69
CA GLN A 120 -18.99 14.50 7.46
C GLN A 120 -20.20 14.03 6.63
N LYS A 121 -20.02 13.03 5.77
CA LYS A 121 -21.10 12.41 4.99
C LYS A 121 -21.80 11.27 5.72
N GLY A 122 -21.38 10.94 6.94
CA GLY A 122 -21.95 9.83 7.71
C GLY A 122 -21.65 8.45 7.14
N ILE A 123 -20.60 8.30 6.35
CA ILE A 123 -20.19 7.02 5.74
C ILE A 123 -19.18 6.32 6.67
N PRO A 124 -19.54 5.15 7.25
CA PRO A 124 -18.62 4.35 8.05
C PRO A 124 -17.46 3.86 7.19
N HIS A 125 -16.23 3.95 7.71
CA HIS A 125 -15.04 3.53 6.99
C HIS A 125 -13.91 3.19 7.96
N ASN A 126 -12.95 2.42 7.48
CA ASN A 126 -11.70 2.10 8.16
C ASN A 126 -10.53 2.83 7.50
N VAL A 127 -9.51 3.16 8.29
CA VAL A 127 -8.26 3.79 7.79
C VAL A 127 -7.09 2.89 8.14
N LEU A 128 -6.35 2.51 7.10
CA LEU A 128 -5.14 1.72 7.20
C LEU A 128 -3.93 2.59 6.86
N ASN A 129 -3.21 3.02 7.87
CA ASN A 129 -1.99 3.83 7.72
C ASN A 129 -0.96 3.48 8.80
N ALA A 130 0.25 4.01 8.67
CA ALA A 130 1.37 3.72 9.56
C ALA A 130 1.14 4.04 11.06
N LYS A 131 0.06 4.72 11.40
CA LYS A 131 -0.27 5.07 12.80
C LYS A 131 -1.11 4.01 13.54
N GLN A 132 -1.64 3.01 12.85
CA GLN A 132 -2.66 2.07 13.40
C GLN A 132 -2.29 0.59 13.17
N HIS A 133 -1.08 0.19 13.54
CA HIS A 133 -0.59 -1.18 13.32
C HIS A 133 -1.36 -2.29 14.05
N GLN A 134 -1.95 -2.00 15.22
CA GLN A 134 -2.57 -3.05 16.06
C GLN A 134 -3.89 -3.62 15.52
N SER A 135 -4.59 -2.92 14.64
CA SER A 135 -5.86 -3.36 14.04
C SER A 135 -5.76 -3.72 12.55
N GLU A 136 -4.57 -3.72 12.00
CA GLU A 136 -4.32 -3.87 10.56
C GLU A 136 -4.94 -5.16 10.00
N ALA A 137 -4.63 -6.31 10.59
CA ALA A 137 -5.15 -7.59 10.15
C ALA A 137 -6.69 -7.67 10.17
N GLN A 138 -7.32 -7.06 11.20
CA GLN A 138 -8.76 -7.02 11.30
C GLN A 138 -9.39 -6.12 10.24
N ILE A 139 -8.81 -4.95 9.98
CA ILE A 139 -9.28 -4.03 8.93
C ILE A 139 -9.17 -4.70 7.56
N VAL A 140 -8.04 -5.36 7.29
CA VAL A 140 -7.80 -6.07 6.03
C VAL A 140 -8.80 -7.19 5.82
N SER A 141 -9.06 -8.00 6.83
CA SER A 141 -10.04 -9.10 6.76
C SER A 141 -11.46 -8.62 6.46
N GLN A 142 -11.79 -7.38 6.79
CA GLN A 142 -13.11 -6.78 6.57
C GLN A 142 -13.22 -5.96 5.29
N ALA A 143 -12.10 -5.67 4.61
CA ALA A 143 -12.08 -4.75 3.47
C ALA A 143 -12.97 -5.18 2.29
N GLY A 144 -13.17 -6.48 2.10
CA GLY A 144 -14.02 -7.05 1.04
C GLY A 144 -15.50 -7.24 1.42
N LEU A 145 -15.90 -6.95 2.66
CA LEU A 145 -17.29 -7.14 3.09
C LEU A 145 -18.23 -6.12 2.43
N LYS A 146 -19.50 -6.49 2.29
CA LYS A 146 -20.54 -5.61 1.75
C LYS A 146 -20.58 -4.28 2.48
N LYS A 147 -20.60 -3.17 1.76
CA LYS A 147 -20.56 -1.79 2.27
C LYS A 147 -19.28 -1.40 3.02
N SER A 148 -18.23 -2.20 2.97
CA SER A 148 -16.97 -1.83 3.60
C SER A 148 -16.26 -0.74 2.80
N ILE A 149 -15.88 0.35 3.46
CA ILE A 149 -15.05 1.39 2.87
C ILE A 149 -13.72 1.40 3.60
N THR A 150 -12.64 1.22 2.88
CA THR A 150 -11.28 1.19 3.46
C THR A 150 -10.40 2.23 2.76
N ILE A 151 -9.78 3.10 3.53
CA ILE A 151 -8.75 4.03 3.05
C ILE A 151 -7.39 3.45 3.44
N ALA A 152 -6.51 3.23 2.47
CA ALA A 152 -5.16 2.71 2.71
C ALA A 152 -4.09 3.60 2.09
N THR A 153 -2.97 3.81 2.79
CA THR A 153 -1.78 4.37 2.16
C THR A 153 -1.06 3.29 1.35
N ASN A 154 -0.36 3.68 0.30
CA ASN A 154 0.38 2.74 -0.56
C ASN A 154 1.32 1.81 0.23
N MET A 155 1.94 2.32 1.29
CA MET A 155 2.83 1.52 2.15
C MET A 155 2.07 0.51 3.00
N ALA A 156 0.91 0.89 3.54
CA ALA A 156 0.11 0.00 4.39
C ALA A 156 -0.60 -1.11 3.60
N GLY A 157 -0.86 -0.91 2.31
CA GLY A 157 -1.49 -1.92 1.44
C GLY A 157 -0.51 -2.88 0.76
N ARG A 158 0.79 -2.65 0.87
CA ARG A 158 1.80 -3.45 0.15
C ARG A 158 2.11 -4.75 0.89
N GLY A 159 2.07 -5.87 0.16
CA GLY A 159 2.33 -7.20 0.73
C GLY A 159 1.22 -7.71 1.64
N THR A 160 0.04 -7.10 1.59
CA THR A 160 -1.10 -7.50 2.40
C THR A 160 -2.10 -8.27 1.54
N ASP A 161 -2.34 -9.52 1.88
CA ASP A 161 -3.37 -10.33 1.25
C ASP A 161 -4.75 -9.95 1.77
N THR A 162 -5.65 -9.59 0.87
CA THR A 162 -7.05 -9.32 1.21
C THR A 162 -7.93 -10.53 0.87
N VAL A 163 -8.88 -10.83 1.73
CA VAL A 163 -9.83 -11.95 1.58
C VAL A 163 -10.73 -11.81 0.35
N SER A 164 -10.76 -10.64 -0.28
CA SER A 164 -11.55 -10.40 -1.50
C SER A 164 -11.21 -11.33 -2.66
N TYR A 165 -10.00 -11.88 -2.70
CA TYR A 165 -9.56 -12.79 -3.75
C TYR A 165 -10.09 -14.22 -3.59
N THR A 166 -10.27 -14.67 -2.35
CA THR A 166 -10.70 -16.06 -2.04
C THR A 166 -12.21 -16.24 -2.02
N HIS A 167 -12.99 -15.18 -1.78
CA HIS A 167 -14.45 -15.26 -1.71
C HIS A 167 -15.18 -14.97 -3.04
N LEU A 168 -14.50 -14.43 -4.04
CA LEU A 168 -15.04 -14.29 -5.41
C LEU A 168 -14.93 -15.58 -6.24
N THR A 169 -14.51 -16.67 -5.64
CA THR A 169 -14.27 -17.96 -6.31
C THR A 169 -15.28 -19.05 -5.98
N LEU A 170 -16.39 -18.73 -5.31
CA LEU A 170 -17.52 -19.62 -5.10
C LEU A 170 -18.65 -19.34 -6.07
#